data_df4299dffd739968f54fb0d6e6729b0c
#
_entry.id   df4299dffd739968f54fb0d6e6729b0c
#
_cell.length_a   1.000
_cell.length_b   1.000
_cell.length_c   1.000
_cell.angle_alpha   90.00
_cell.angle_beta   90.00
_cell.angle_gamma   90.00
#
_symmetry.space_group_name_H-M   'P 1'
#
loop_
_entity.id
_entity.type
_entity.pdbx_description
1 polymer ?
#
loop_
_entity_poly.entity_id
_entity_poly.type
_entity_poly.pdbx_seq_one_letter_code
_entity_poly.pdbx_strand_id
1 'polypeptide(L)'
;MVGIVIFSADPVLRRSLEGLLRGTPTITIVGVTDNPSAVLRLINQYHVDAVLADAPPHEQLADWRIRHDETAIVVLVDGADEEDSRDALYAGARAILPRSAERNEIIVAIEAVTNGLAVLPHELLPTLLNGASIGDTHR
;
A
#
# COMPACT_ATOMS: atom_id res chain seq x y z
N MET A 1 -10.29 -9.37 12.57
CA MET A 1 -10.70 -8.20 11.78
C MET A 1 -9.49 -7.33 11.51
N VAL A 2 -9.38 -6.82 10.29
CA VAL A 2 -8.20 -6.05 9.85
C VAL A 2 -8.50 -4.57 9.98
N GLY A 3 -7.71 -3.84 10.77
CA GLY A 3 -7.82 -2.40 10.91
C GLY A 3 -6.99 -1.68 9.86
N ILE A 4 -7.60 -0.78 9.10
CA ILE A 4 -6.90 -0.07 8.03
C ILE A 4 -7.05 1.44 8.15
N VAL A 5 -6.03 2.14 7.63
CA VAL A 5 -6.08 3.58 7.40
C VAL A 5 -6.07 3.80 5.89
N ILE A 6 -6.93 4.69 5.41
CA ILE A 6 -6.98 5.06 4.00
C ILE A 6 -6.36 6.45 3.85
N PHE A 7 -5.37 6.55 2.96
CA PHE A 7 -4.73 7.81 2.61
C PHE A 7 -4.90 8.11 1.14
N SER A 8 -5.35 9.30 0.81
CA SER A 8 -5.33 9.82 -0.55
C SER A 8 -5.43 11.35 -0.51
N ALA A 9 -4.61 12.01 -1.31
CA ALA A 9 -4.70 13.46 -1.48
C ALA A 9 -5.86 13.84 -2.39
N ASP A 10 -6.37 12.91 -3.19
CA ASP A 10 -7.50 13.12 -4.09
C ASP A 10 -8.80 12.90 -3.32
N PRO A 11 -9.62 13.94 -3.10
CA PRO A 11 -10.85 13.77 -2.30
C PRO A 11 -11.87 12.84 -2.96
N VAL A 12 -11.91 12.77 -4.28
CA VAL A 12 -12.85 11.88 -4.97
C VAL A 12 -12.43 10.43 -4.77
N LEU A 13 -11.16 10.12 -4.99
CA LEU A 13 -10.66 8.76 -4.81
C LEU A 13 -10.74 8.34 -3.35
N ARG A 14 -10.39 9.23 -2.44
CA ARG A 14 -10.45 8.95 -0.99
C ARG A 14 -11.85 8.53 -0.58
N ARG A 15 -12.86 9.29 -1.01
CA ARG A 15 -14.26 8.99 -0.70
C ARG A 15 -14.70 7.67 -1.35
N SER A 16 -14.23 7.44 -2.57
CA SER A 16 -14.55 6.22 -3.31
C SER A 16 -13.98 4.99 -2.59
N LEU A 17 -12.73 5.06 -2.15
CA LEU A 17 -12.10 3.96 -1.41
C LEU A 17 -12.81 3.67 -0.10
N GLU A 18 -13.16 4.72 0.62
CA GLU A 18 -13.92 4.56 1.85
C GLU A 18 -15.24 3.85 1.59
N GLY A 19 -15.97 4.27 0.55
CA GLY A 19 -17.24 3.66 0.19
C GLY A 19 -17.11 2.21 -0.25
N LEU A 20 -16.03 1.88 -0.98
CA LEU A 20 -15.78 0.52 -1.43
C LEU A 20 -15.54 -0.45 -0.26
N LEU A 21 -14.86 0.01 0.77
CA LEU A 21 -14.43 -0.86 1.86
C LEU A 21 -15.36 -0.82 3.08
N ARG A 22 -16.18 0.20 3.17
CA ARG A 22 -17.19 0.29 4.24
C ARG A 22 -18.17 -0.85 4.10
N GLY A 23 -18.46 -1.52 5.19
CA GLY A 23 -19.37 -2.66 5.15
C GLY A 23 -18.73 -3.99 4.77
N THR A 24 -17.43 -4.03 4.54
CA THR A 24 -16.71 -5.29 4.37
C THR A 24 -16.52 -5.91 5.75
N PRO A 25 -17.08 -7.12 5.99
CA PRO A 25 -17.09 -7.66 7.36
C PRO A 25 -15.72 -7.88 7.98
N THR A 26 -14.72 -8.15 7.16
CA THR A 26 -13.36 -8.46 7.63
C THR A 26 -12.48 -7.22 7.82
N ILE A 27 -12.98 -6.05 7.45
CA ILE A 27 -12.19 -4.81 7.47
C ILE A 27 -12.87 -3.74 8.33
N THR A 28 -12.08 -3.12 9.20
CA THR A 28 -12.50 -1.95 9.97
C THR A 28 -11.69 -0.74 9.51
N ILE A 29 -12.36 0.31 9.08
CA ILE A 29 -11.69 1.56 8.70
C ILE A 29 -11.41 2.35 9.98
N VAL A 30 -10.12 2.44 10.34
CA VAL A 30 -9.67 3.14 11.54
C VAL A 30 -9.66 4.65 11.30
N GLY A 31 -9.29 5.07 10.10
CA GLY A 31 -9.26 6.47 9.74
C GLY A 31 -9.09 6.68 8.26
N VAL A 32 -9.46 7.87 7.81
CA VAL A 32 -9.34 8.30 6.41
C VAL A 32 -8.73 9.69 6.43
N THR A 33 -7.65 9.91 5.67
CA THR A 33 -6.94 11.18 5.72
C THR A 33 -6.32 11.55 4.38
N ASP A 34 -6.13 12.85 4.18
CA ASP A 34 -5.36 13.39 3.05
C ASP A 34 -3.97 13.86 3.47
N ASN A 35 -3.62 13.69 4.74
CA ASN A 35 -2.37 14.19 5.30
C ASN A 35 -1.46 13.03 5.70
N PRO A 36 -0.27 12.91 5.08
CA PRO A 36 0.65 11.81 5.42
C PRO A 36 1.03 11.77 6.91
N SER A 37 1.15 12.93 7.55
CA SER A 37 1.47 12.97 8.99
C SER A 37 0.37 12.39 9.85
N ALA A 38 -0.89 12.51 9.40
CA ALA A 38 -2.02 11.93 10.13
C ALA A 38 -1.99 10.41 10.09
N VAL A 39 -1.41 9.81 9.05
CA VAL A 39 -1.25 8.35 8.98
C VAL A 39 -0.42 7.86 10.18
N LEU A 40 0.70 8.50 10.46
CA LEU A 40 1.55 8.13 11.61
C LEU A 40 0.82 8.30 12.93
N ARG A 41 0.06 9.38 13.07
CA ARG A 41 -0.72 9.59 14.30
C ARG A 41 -1.73 8.48 14.52
N LEU A 42 -2.41 8.06 13.45
CA LEU A 42 -3.39 7.00 13.54
C LEU A 42 -2.74 5.65 13.86
N ILE A 43 -1.60 5.35 13.25
CA ILE A 43 -0.86 4.12 13.55
C ILE A 43 -0.40 4.10 15.00
N ASN A 44 0.07 5.22 15.52
CA ASN A 44 0.51 5.33 16.91
C ASN A 44 -0.64 5.22 17.90
N GLN A 45 -1.81 5.70 17.54
CA GLN A 45 -2.96 5.81 18.43
C GLN A 45 -3.83 4.57 18.44
N TYR A 46 -3.91 3.87 17.33
CA TYR A 46 -4.78 2.70 17.15
C TYR A 46 -3.97 1.52 16.62
N HIS A 47 -4.53 0.33 16.76
CA HIS A 47 -3.95 -0.85 16.13
C HIS A 47 -4.30 -0.84 14.64
N VAL A 48 -3.32 -0.60 13.79
CA VAL A 48 -3.50 -0.53 12.34
C VAL A 48 -2.72 -1.67 11.69
N ASP A 49 -3.42 -2.55 11.01
CA ASP A 49 -2.81 -3.69 10.34
C ASP A 49 -2.26 -3.33 8.96
N ALA A 50 -2.93 -2.41 8.28
CA ALA A 50 -2.52 -2.00 6.93
C ALA A 50 -2.89 -0.55 6.65
N VAL A 51 -2.10 0.08 5.79
CA VAL A 51 -2.41 1.40 5.23
C VAL A 51 -2.67 1.21 3.75
N LEU A 52 -3.83 1.66 3.28
CA LEU A 52 -4.14 1.72 1.84
C LEU A 52 -3.85 3.14 1.40
N ALA A 53 -2.76 3.32 0.66
CA ALA A 53 -2.25 4.64 0.32
C ALA A 53 -2.24 4.87 -1.19
N ASP A 54 -2.93 5.93 -1.62
CA ASP A 54 -2.94 6.34 -3.01
C ASP A 54 -1.74 7.22 -3.30
N ALA A 55 -0.82 6.71 -4.10
CA ALA A 55 0.36 7.43 -4.58
C ALA A 55 1.03 8.29 -3.49
N PRO A 56 1.40 7.70 -2.34
CA PRO A 56 2.03 8.47 -1.28
C PRO A 56 3.44 8.91 -1.71
N PRO A 57 3.93 10.06 -1.21
CA PRO A 57 5.32 10.42 -1.44
C PRO A 57 6.23 9.32 -0.92
N HIS A 58 7.26 8.95 -1.68
CA HIS A 58 8.14 7.83 -1.31
C HIS A 58 8.84 8.06 0.03
N GLU A 59 9.15 9.29 0.35
CA GLU A 59 9.76 9.65 1.63
C GLU A 59 8.84 9.32 2.80
N GLN A 60 7.55 9.61 2.65
CA GLN A 60 6.55 9.30 3.67
C GLN A 60 6.36 7.81 3.82
N LEU A 61 6.34 7.10 2.70
CA LEU A 61 6.20 5.65 2.68
C LEU A 61 7.33 4.99 3.47
N ALA A 62 8.57 5.40 3.21
CA ALA A 62 9.74 4.89 3.90
C ALA A 62 9.68 5.21 5.40
N ASP A 63 9.22 6.40 5.75
CA ASP A 63 9.08 6.82 7.15
C ASP A 63 8.05 5.96 7.89
N TRP A 64 6.91 5.70 7.27
CA TRP A 64 5.90 4.82 7.86
C TRP A 64 6.46 3.43 8.13
N ARG A 65 7.19 2.87 7.16
CA ARG A 65 7.76 1.54 7.27
C ARG A 65 8.82 1.45 8.38
N ILE A 66 9.72 2.44 8.45
CA ILE A 66 10.79 2.44 9.45
C ILE A 66 10.21 2.51 10.86
N ARG A 67 9.19 3.33 11.05
CA ARG A 67 8.60 3.54 12.38
C ARG A 67 7.63 2.43 12.78
N HIS A 68 7.00 1.79 11.80
CA HIS A 68 5.94 0.81 12.04
C HIS A 68 6.04 -0.34 11.05
N ASP A 69 7.05 -1.17 11.21
CA ASP A 69 7.30 -2.28 10.29
C ASP A 69 6.24 -3.38 10.36
N GLU A 70 5.43 -3.41 11.42
CA GLU A 70 4.34 -4.37 11.55
C GLU A 70 3.10 -3.96 10.77
N THR A 71 2.98 -2.68 10.41
CA THR A 71 1.87 -2.20 9.60
C THR A 71 2.24 -2.35 8.12
N ALA A 72 1.47 -3.15 7.40
CA ALA A 72 1.72 -3.38 5.98
C ALA A 72 1.17 -2.22 5.15
N ILE A 73 1.85 -1.88 4.07
CA ILE A 73 1.43 -0.76 3.23
C ILE A 73 1.05 -1.27 1.85
N VAL A 74 -0.18 -0.96 1.44
CA VAL A 74 -0.72 -1.24 0.11
C VAL A 74 -0.76 0.07 -0.64
N VAL A 75 -0.04 0.15 -1.76
CA VAL A 75 0.07 1.39 -2.55
C VAL A 75 -0.74 1.27 -3.82
N LEU A 76 -1.53 2.29 -4.11
CA LEU A 76 -2.21 2.42 -5.39
C LEU A 76 -1.36 3.33 -6.28
N VAL A 77 -1.14 2.91 -7.51
CA VAL A 77 -0.34 3.66 -8.47
C VAL A 77 -1.17 4.01 -9.69
N ASP A 78 -0.79 5.09 -10.36
CA ASP A 78 -1.46 5.55 -11.56
C ASP A 78 -0.85 4.85 -12.77
N GLY A 79 -1.64 4.02 -13.42
CA GLY A 79 -1.26 3.40 -14.66
C GLY A 79 -0.13 2.38 -14.56
N ALA A 80 0.65 2.30 -15.64
CA ALA A 80 1.66 1.27 -15.83
C ALA A 80 3.09 1.80 -15.64
N ASP A 81 3.31 2.74 -14.75
CA ASP A 81 4.64 3.26 -14.48
C ASP A 81 5.43 2.27 -13.63
N GLU A 82 6.25 1.45 -14.29
CA GLU A 82 7.06 0.43 -13.62
C GLU A 82 8.09 1.05 -12.69
N GLU A 83 8.63 2.20 -13.03
CA GLU A 83 9.63 2.86 -12.21
C GLU A 83 9.02 3.33 -10.90
N ASP A 84 7.84 3.94 -10.95
CA ASP A 84 7.14 4.38 -9.75
C ASP A 84 6.74 3.20 -8.88
N SER A 85 6.28 2.11 -9.48
CA SER A 85 5.94 0.88 -8.77
C SER A 85 7.16 0.28 -8.08
N ARG A 86 8.30 0.24 -8.78
CA ARG A 86 9.54 -0.28 -8.22
C ARG A 86 10.04 0.59 -7.07
N ASP A 87 9.95 1.90 -7.21
CA ASP A 87 10.37 2.82 -6.17
C ASP A 87 9.50 2.68 -4.93
N ALA A 88 8.20 2.50 -5.11
CA ALA A 88 7.29 2.25 -3.99
C ALA A 88 7.64 0.94 -3.26
N LEU A 89 7.98 -0.10 -4.02
CA LEU A 89 8.36 -1.37 -3.43
C LEU A 89 9.65 -1.23 -2.61
N TYR A 90 10.66 -0.54 -3.14
CA TYR A 90 11.90 -0.31 -2.41
C TYR A 90 11.69 0.56 -1.18
N ALA A 91 10.74 1.48 -1.22
CA ALA A 91 10.39 2.29 -0.07
C ALA A 91 9.63 1.52 1.02
N GLY A 92 9.15 0.32 0.71
CA GLY A 92 8.57 -0.56 1.72
C GLY A 92 7.14 -1.01 1.48
N ALA A 93 6.55 -0.72 0.32
CA ALA A 93 5.21 -1.21 -0.01
C ALA A 93 5.21 -2.74 -0.08
N ARG A 94 4.20 -3.35 0.52
CA ARG A 94 4.00 -4.81 0.46
C ARG A 94 3.06 -5.22 -0.65
N ALA A 95 2.23 -4.30 -1.12
CA ALA A 95 1.35 -4.55 -2.26
C ALA A 95 1.32 -3.31 -3.13
N ILE A 96 1.25 -3.52 -4.44
CA ILE A 96 1.14 -2.45 -5.43
C ILE A 96 0.00 -2.82 -6.36
N LEU A 97 -1.01 -1.96 -6.43
CA LEU A 97 -2.20 -2.14 -7.26
C LEU A 97 -2.44 -0.90 -8.09
N PRO A 98 -3.09 -1.02 -9.25
CA PRO A 98 -3.49 0.17 -9.99
C PRO A 98 -4.64 0.87 -9.28
N ARG A 99 -4.78 2.18 -9.51
CA ARG A 99 -5.92 2.95 -8.99
C ARG A 99 -7.26 2.41 -9.45
N SER A 100 -7.27 1.73 -10.60
CA SER A 100 -8.47 1.11 -11.16
C SER A 100 -8.79 -0.25 -10.54
N ALA A 101 -8.04 -0.70 -9.56
CA ALA A 101 -8.27 -2.01 -8.93
C ALA A 101 -9.69 -2.09 -8.39
N GLU A 102 -10.29 -3.24 -8.59
CA GLU A 102 -11.66 -3.49 -8.13
C GLU A 102 -11.67 -3.80 -6.64
N ARG A 103 -12.85 -3.68 -6.04
CA ARG A 103 -13.05 -3.92 -4.61
C ARG A 103 -12.43 -5.23 -4.14
N ASN A 104 -12.70 -6.32 -4.86
CA ASN A 104 -12.17 -7.63 -4.45
C ASN A 104 -10.66 -7.71 -4.52
N GLU A 105 -10.06 -7.07 -5.51
CA GLU A 105 -8.60 -7.04 -5.63
C GLU A 105 -7.97 -6.31 -4.46
N ILE A 106 -8.56 -5.19 -4.05
CA ILE A 106 -8.07 -4.40 -2.91
C ILE A 106 -8.21 -5.20 -1.62
N ILE A 107 -9.35 -5.84 -1.42
CA ILE A 107 -9.61 -6.64 -0.21
C ILE A 107 -8.63 -7.81 -0.12
N VAL A 108 -8.43 -8.52 -1.23
CA VAL A 108 -7.50 -9.66 -1.27
C VAL A 108 -6.08 -9.20 -0.98
N ALA A 109 -5.67 -8.06 -1.55
CA ALA A 109 -4.35 -7.52 -1.31
C ALA A 109 -4.15 -7.15 0.17
N ILE A 110 -5.12 -6.49 0.77
CA ILE A 110 -5.06 -6.12 2.19
C ILE A 110 -4.94 -7.38 3.06
N GLU A 111 -5.75 -8.38 2.80
CA GLU A 111 -5.71 -9.62 3.55
C GLU A 111 -4.37 -10.35 3.37
N ALA A 112 -3.86 -10.38 2.14
CA ALA A 112 -2.59 -11.03 1.85
C ALA A 112 -1.43 -10.38 2.60
N VAL A 113 -1.32 -9.06 2.55
CA VAL A 113 -0.20 -8.36 3.20
C VAL A 113 -0.26 -8.46 4.72
N THR A 114 -1.45 -8.52 5.30
CA THR A 114 -1.60 -8.67 6.75
C THR A 114 -1.24 -10.10 7.19
N ASN A 115 -1.16 -11.04 6.26
CA ASN A 115 -0.69 -12.40 6.50
C ASN A 115 0.77 -12.61 6.07
N GLY A 116 1.51 -11.53 5.85
CA GLY A 116 2.93 -11.59 5.54
C GLY A 116 3.27 -11.84 4.09
N LEU A 117 2.29 -11.76 3.19
CA LEU A 117 2.52 -11.96 1.77
C LEU A 117 2.75 -10.62 1.07
N ALA A 118 3.29 -10.68 -0.13
CA ALA A 118 3.42 -9.51 -1.00
C ALA A 118 2.53 -9.70 -2.22
N VAL A 119 1.97 -8.60 -2.73
CA VAL A 119 1.12 -8.61 -3.92
C VAL A 119 1.67 -7.59 -4.90
N LEU A 120 2.14 -8.06 -6.04
CA LEU A 120 2.80 -7.23 -7.04
C LEU A 120 2.14 -7.37 -8.39
N PRO A 121 2.15 -6.31 -9.22
CA PRO A 121 1.71 -6.45 -10.60
C PRO A 121 2.55 -7.50 -11.30
N HIS A 122 1.89 -8.35 -12.07
CA HIS A 122 2.58 -9.40 -12.81
C HIS A 122 3.66 -8.84 -13.72
N GLU A 123 3.42 -7.69 -14.31
CA GLU A 123 4.33 -7.01 -15.22
C GLU A 123 5.64 -6.56 -14.55
N LEU A 124 5.63 -6.43 -13.24
CA LEU A 124 6.79 -5.98 -12.48
C LEU A 124 7.80 -7.11 -12.23
N LEU A 125 7.37 -8.35 -12.29
CA LEU A 125 8.20 -9.49 -11.96
C LEU A 125 9.47 -9.59 -12.80
N PRO A 126 9.42 -9.46 -14.14
CA PRO A 126 10.66 -9.54 -14.95
C PRO A 126 11.68 -8.48 -14.57
N THR A 127 11.22 -7.28 -14.28
CA THR A 127 12.11 -6.16 -13.88
C THR A 127 12.82 -6.47 -12.57
N LEU A 128 12.10 -7.01 -11.59
CA LEU A 128 12.67 -7.37 -10.29
C LEU A 128 13.64 -8.53 -10.41
N LEU A 129 13.30 -9.55 -11.20
CA LEU A 129 14.17 -10.70 -11.42
C LEU A 129 15.45 -10.31 -12.13
N ASN A 130 15.34 -9.46 -13.15
CA ASN A 130 16.52 -8.97 -13.87
C ASN A 130 17.42 -8.13 -12.99
N GLY A 131 16.85 -7.28 -12.16
CA GLY A 131 17.58 -6.50 -11.18
C GLY A 131 18.31 -7.37 -10.18
N ALA A 132 17.68 -8.41 -9.68
CA ALA A 132 18.28 -9.36 -8.77
C ALA A 132 19.43 -10.12 -9.43
N SER A 133 19.25 -10.56 -10.69
CA SER A 133 20.29 -11.25 -11.46
C SER A 133 21.50 -10.36 -11.68
N ILE A 134 21.29 -9.11 -12.05
CA ILE A 134 22.38 -8.15 -12.25
C ILE A 134 23.13 -7.94 -10.94
N GLY A 135 22.43 -7.80 -9.84
CA GLY A 135 23.05 -7.68 -8.53
C GLY A 135 23.93 -8.88 -8.20
N ASP A 136 23.49 -10.07 -8.53
CA ASP A 136 24.24 -11.31 -8.29
C ASP A 136 25.50 -11.40 -9.13
N THR A 137 25.46 -10.90 -10.35
CA THR A 137 26.62 -11.00 -11.26
C THR A 137 27.74 -10.01 -10.93
N HIS A 138 27.48 -9.05 -10.09
CA HIS A 138 28.46 -8.02 -9.71
C HIS A 138 29.31 -8.39 -8.51
N ARG A 139 29.23 -9.60 -8.04
CA ARG A 139 30.01 -10.06 -6.91
C ARG A 139 31.37 -10.55 -7.28
#